data_c3327a61dff03cf187f8bccf404449fe
#
_entry.id   c3327a61dff03cf187f8bccf404449fe
#
_cell.length_a   1.000
_cell.length_b   1.000
_cell.length_c   1.000
_cell.angle_alpha   90.00
_cell.angle_beta   90.00
_cell.angle_gamma   90.00
#
_symmetry.space_group_name_H-M   'P 1'
#
loop_
_entity.id
_entity.type
_entity.pdbx_description
1 polymer ?
#
loop_
_entity_poly.entity_id
_entity_poly.type
_entity_poly.pdbx_seq_one_letter_code
_entity_poly.pdbx_strand_id
1 'polypeptide(L)'
;MPRTAVRAALAVAAAGLAAGLLTGCVNPVEDLVQNGVEDAIEGATGGDVSLGGELPEGFPAEIPVVEGQITVGIGTGDANGWVVVVDSTAADPAAAAASALEEAGFAEDTSMTQEQRDALTGGQLDANVYSNGTYLVLLTVQDSTVSYTVTPK
;
A
#
# COMPACT_ATOMS: atom_id res chain seq x y z
N MET A 1 26.62 9.39 -65.22
CA MET A 1 26.07 8.32 -64.36
C MET A 1 26.58 8.49 -62.95
N PRO A 2 25.79 9.01 -62.02
CA PRO A 2 26.12 8.86 -60.60
C PRO A 2 24.89 8.41 -59.82
N ARG A 3 24.73 7.10 -59.73
CA ARG A 3 23.66 6.49 -58.91
C ARG A 3 24.14 5.88 -57.57
N THR A 4 25.43 6.01 -57.27
CA THR A 4 26.07 5.39 -56.13
C THR A 4 26.29 6.33 -54.91
N ALA A 5 26.14 7.65 -55.11
CA ALA A 5 26.39 8.63 -54.04
C ALA A 5 25.20 8.88 -53.10
N VAL A 6 23.98 8.49 -53.47
CA VAL A 6 22.77 8.76 -52.70
C VAL A 6 22.48 7.67 -51.64
N ARG A 7 23.09 6.49 -51.79
CA ARG A 7 22.84 5.40 -50.81
C ARG A 7 23.71 5.41 -49.57
N ALA A 8 24.78 6.21 -49.55
CA ALA A 8 25.68 6.32 -48.39
C ALA A 8 25.26 7.36 -47.37
N ALA A 9 24.40 8.32 -47.77
CA ALA A 9 23.96 9.40 -46.86
C ALA A 9 22.77 9.04 -45.96
N LEU A 10 22.05 7.95 -46.24
CA LEU A 10 20.90 7.50 -45.48
C LEU A 10 21.25 6.51 -44.33
N ALA A 11 22.47 5.97 -44.32
CA ALA A 11 22.88 5.01 -43.29
C ALA A 11 23.44 5.65 -42.01
N VAL A 12 23.81 6.93 -42.03
CA VAL A 12 24.40 7.61 -40.86
C VAL A 12 23.34 8.28 -39.98
N ALA A 13 22.16 8.56 -40.55
CA ALA A 13 21.08 9.20 -39.79
C ALA A 13 20.28 8.24 -38.86
N ALA A 14 20.37 6.93 -39.11
CA ALA A 14 19.64 5.93 -38.32
C ALA A 14 20.40 5.45 -37.06
N ALA A 15 21.71 5.68 -36.98
CA ALA A 15 22.53 5.25 -35.82
C ALA A 15 22.55 6.26 -34.67
N GLY A 16 22.12 7.51 -34.92
CA GLY A 16 22.12 8.59 -33.91
C GLY A 16 20.91 8.60 -32.96
N LEU A 17 19.81 7.95 -33.33
CA LEU A 17 18.56 7.96 -32.56
C LEU A 17 18.45 6.81 -31.54
N ALA A 18 19.31 5.79 -31.64
CA ALA A 18 19.25 4.65 -30.70
C ALA A 18 20.12 4.84 -29.44
N ALA A 19 21.01 5.85 -29.38
CA ALA A 19 21.88 6.05 -28.24
C ALA A 19 21.32 7.02 -27.19
N GLY A 20 20.18 7.67 -27.45
CA GLY A 20 19.55 8.66 -26.56
C GLY A 20 18.54 8.10 -25.56
N LEU A 21 18.19 6.80 -25.65
CA LEU A 21 17.11 6.24 -24.84
C LEU A 21 17.59 5.42 -23.64
N LEU A 22 18.90 5.33 -23.39
CA LEU A 22 19.47 4.50 -22.32
C LEU A 22 20.10 5.27 -21.15
N THR A 23 19.99 6.59 -21.10
CA THR A 23 20.50 7.39 -19.97
C THR A 23 19.38 8.01 -19.11
N GLY A 24 18.22 7.41 -19.09
CA GLY A 24 17.10 7.79 -18.22
C GLY A 24 16.91 6.83 -17.06
N CYS A 25 17.93 6.61 -16.27
CA CYS A 25 17.78 5.87 -15.01
C CYS A 25 17.66 6.83 -13.84
N VAL A 26 16.55 7.47 -13.71
CA VAL A 26 15.83 7.78 -12.46
C VAL A 26 14.37 7.92 -12.90
N ASN A 27 13.51 7.09 -12.36
CA ASN A 27 12.14 6.87 -12.82
C ASN A 27 11.20 8.07 -12.59
N PRO A 28 11.19 9.14 -13.43
CA PRO A 28 10.15 10.15 -13.30
C PRO A 28 8.77 9.62 -13.73
N VAL A 29 8.74 8.44 -14.36
CA VAL A 29 7.49 7.82 -14.82
C VAL A 29 6.79 7.07 -13.69
N GLU A 30 7.53 6.47 -12.76
CA GLU A 30 6.96 5.81 -11.60
C GLU A 30 6.34 6.84 -10.65
N ASP A 31 7.02 7.94 -10.38
CA ASP A 31 6.49 9.03 -9.55
C ASP A 31 5.26 9.69 -10.20
N LEU A 32 5.24 9.87 -11.53
CA LEU A 32 4.09 10.44 -12.24
C LEU A 32 2.89 9.48 -12.28
N VAL A 33 3.13 8.18 -12.41
CA VAL A 33 2.06 7.19 -12.40
C VAL A 33 1.52 7.04 -10.98
N GLN A 34 2.38 7.03 -9.97
CA GLN A 34 2.00 6.90 -8.57
C GLN A 34 1.15 8.09 -8.13
N ASN A 35 1.64 9.31 -8.30
CA ASN A 35 0.90 10.54 -7.96
C ASN A 35 -0.40 10.68 -8.78
N GLY A 36 -0.40 10.30 -10.05
CA GLY A 36 -1.62 10.34 -10.87
C GLY A 36 -2.67 9.31 -10.48
N VAL A 37 -2.28 8.17 -9.93
CA VAL A 37 -3.18 7.15 -9.39
C VAL A 37 -3.70 7.59 -8.01
N GLU A 38 -2.85 8.14 -7.16
CA GLU A 38 -3.21 8.71 -5.86
C GLU A 38 -4.28 9.80 -6.04
N ASP A 39 -4.01 10.81 -6.84
CA ASP A 39 -4.96 11.90 -7.16
C ASP A 39 -6.31 11.39 -7.71
N ALA A 40 -6.27 10.34 -8.55
CA ALA A 40 -7.50 9.76 -9.12
C ALA A 40 -8.31 9.00 -8.07
N ILE A 41 -7.67 8.31 -7.14
CA ILE A 41 -8.33 7.58 -6.06
C ILE A 41 -8.83 8.57 -5.00
N GLU A 42 -8.04 9.57 -4.62
CA GLU A 42 -8.45 10.64 -3.71
C GLU A 42 -9.71 11.35 -4.22
N GLY A 43 -9.74 11.69 -5.51
CA GLY A 43 -10.91 12.29 -6.14
C GLY A 43 -12.14 11.39 -6.14
N ALA A 44 -11.98 10.07 -6.14
CA ALA A 44 -13.06 9.10 -6.13
C ALA A 44 -13.54 8.74 -4.71
N THR A 45 -12.65 8.71 -3.74
CA THR A 45 -12.90 8.27 -2.35
C THR A 45 -13.07 9.43 -1.37
N GLY A 46 -12.59 10.62 -1.73
CA GLY A 46 -12.57 11.81 -0.85
C GLY A 46 -11.62 11.69 0.33
N GLY A 47 -10.67 10.76 0.27
CA GLY A 47 -9.70 10.49 1.31
C GLY A 47 -8.25 10.55 0.80
N ASP A 48 -7.30 10.61 1.72
CA ASP A 48 -5.87 10.58 1.43
C ASP A 48 -5.43 9.14 1.10
N VAL A 49 -4.71 8.98 -0.01
CA VAL A 49 -4.16 7.68 -0.45
C VAL A 49 -2.66 7.81 -0.60
N SER A 50 -1.92 6.99 0.12
CA SER A 50 -0.47 6.87 0.03
C SER A 50 -0.10 5.50 -0.56
N LEU A 51 0.54 5.53 -1.72
CA LEU A 51 1.11 4.36 -2.37
C LEU A 51 2.64 4.50 -2.32
N GLY A 52 3.30 3.79 -1.44
CA GLY A 52 4.76 3.80 -1.47
C GLY A 52 5.49 4.06 -0.17
N GLY A 53 4.97 3.60 0.93
CA GLY A 53 5.77 3.45 2.14
C GLY A 53 5.46 4.40 3.28
N GLU A 54 4.45 5.24 3.15
CA GLU A 54 4.04 6.18 4.19
C GLU A 54 2.66 5.81 4.76
N LEU A 55 2.44 6.15 6.02
CA LEU A 55 1.13 6.05 6.65
C LEU A 55 0.23 7.16 6.09
N PRO A 56 -1.07 6.90 5.92
CA PRO A 56 -2.02 7.91 5.45
C PRO A 56 -2.12 9.06 6.47
N GLU A 57 -2.49 10.24 5.96
CA GLU A 57 -2.64 11.42 6.81
C GLU A 57 -3.63 11.17 7.94
N GLY A 58 -3.28 11.63 9.13
CA GLY A 58 -4.12 11.48 10.32
C GLY A 58 -4.19 10.06 10.89
N PHE A 59 -3.38 9.11 10.41
CA PHE A 59 -3.32 7.78 11.02
C PHE A 59 -2.97 7.87 12.51
N PRO A 60 -3.72 7.21 13.41
CA PRO A 60 -3.50 7.33 14.83
C PRO A 60 -2.13 6.79 15.27
N ALA A 61 -1.30 7.64 15.87
CA ALA A 61 0.04 7.28 16.33
C ALA A 61 0.05 6.22 17.45
N GLU A 62 -1.10 5.99 18.10
CA GLU A 62 -1.26 4.96 19.14
C GLU A 62 -1.48 3.55 18.57
N ILE A 63 -1.68 3.41 17.26
CA ILE A 63 -1.83 2.12 16.59
C ILE A 63 -0.49 1.72 16.01
N PRO A 64 0.19 0.73 16.60
CA PRO A 64 1.45 0.25 16.07
C PRO A 64 1.22 -0.56 14.79
N VAL A 65 2.10 -0.36 13.84
CA VAL A 65 2.16 -1.12 12.59
C VAL A 65 3.40 -2.00 12.60
N VAL A 66 3.28 -3.25 12.16
CA VAL A 66 4.42 -4.18 12.12
C VAL A 66 5.53 -3.66 11.22
N GLU A 67 6.77 -4.10 11.50
CA GLU A 67 7.90 -3.81 10.65
C GLU A 67 7.72 -4.43 9.26
N GLY A 68 8.00 -3.63 8.25
CA GLY A 68 7.84 -4.02 6.85
C GLY A 68 7.71 -2.83 5.93
N GLN A 69 7.33 -3.10 4.70
CA GLN A 69 7.05 -2.08 3.70
C GLN A 69 5.55 -1.80 3.67
N ILE A 70 5.15 -0.56 3.92
CA ILE A 70 3.77 -0.13 3.69
C ILE A 70 3.56 -0.09 2.18
N THR A 71 2.61 -0.87 1.69
CA THR A 71 2.28 -0.94 0.26
C THR A 71 1.09 -0.09 -0.10
N VAL A 72 0.15 0.06 0.85
CA VAL A 72 -1.05 0.90 0.70
C VAL A 72 -1.34 1.59 2.02
N GLY A 73 -1.59 2.88 1.97
CA GLY A 73 -2.15 3.68 3.04
C GLY A 73 -3.37 4.44 2.54
N ILE A 74 -4.53 4.27 3.13
CA ILE A 74 -5.77 4.97 2.78
C ILE A 74 -6.35 5.59 4.04
N GLY A 75 -6.50 6.92 4.02
CA GLY A 75 -7.29 7.67 4.98
C GLY A 75 -8.63 8.03 4.34
N THR A 76 -9.74 7.65 4.95
CA THR A 76 -11.07 7.90 4.38
C THR A 76 -11.72 9.18 4.90
N GLY A 77 -10.89 10.14 5.37
CA GLY A 77 -11.36 11.40 5.94
C GLY A 77 -11.98 11.26 7.34
N ASP A 78 -12.17 12.37 7.99
CA ASP A 78 -12.41 12.60 9.43
C ASP A 78 -13.34 11.64 10.23
N ALA A 79 -14.07 10.75 9.62
CA ALA A 79 -15.04 9.90 10.33
C ALA A 79 -15.05 8.42 9.96
N ASN A 80 -14.38 8.03 8.90
CA ASN A 80 -14.56 6.67 8.34
C ASN A 80 -13.41 5.71 8.62
N GLY A 81 -12.26 6.22 9.07
CA GLY A 81 -11.13 5.41 9.47
C GLY A 81 -10.00 5.31 8.43
N TRP A 82 -9.14 4.32 8.62
CA TRP A 82 -7.94 4.13 7.81
C TRP A 82 -7.77 2.66 7.42
N VAL A 83 -7.15 2.44 6.27
CA VAL A 83 -6.67 1.12 5.86
C VAL A 83 -5.17 1.21 5.59
N VAL A 84 -4.39 0.34 6.22
CA VAL A 84 -2.96 0.24 6.01
C VAL A 84 -2.60 -1.19 5.68
N VAL A 85 -1.89 -1.39 4.59
CA VAL A 85 -1.40 -2.71 4.17
C VAL A 85 0.12 -2.71 4.21
N VAL A 86 0.68 -3.69 4.89
CA VAL A 86 2.12 -3.85 5.10
C VAL A 86 2.57 -5.21 4.60
N ASP A 87 3.62 -5.23 3.81
CA ASP A 87 4.38 -6.45 3.54
C ASP A 87 5.42 -6.62 4.65
N SER A 88 5.12 -7.47 5.61
CA SER A 88 5.88 -7.63 6.83
C SER A 88 7.14 -8.46 6.62
N THR A 89 8.20 -8.09 7.31
CA THR A 89 9.46 -8.84 7.37
C THR A 89 9.54 -9.76 8.60
N ALA A 90 8.50 -9.77 9.45
CA ALA A 90 8.45 -10.64 10.62
C ALA A 90 8.32 -12.12 10.22
N ALA A 91 8.91 -13.01 11.00
CA ALA A 91 8.79 -14.46 10.77
C ALA A 91 7.36 -14.97 11.02
N ASP A 92 6.63 -14.32 11.90
CA ASP A 92 5.20 -14.54 12.18
C ASP A 92 4.51 -13.18 12.23
N PRO A 93 3.99 -12.70 11.09
CA PRO A 93 3.38 -11.38 11.00
C PRO A 93 2.13 -11.23 11.86
N ALA A 94 1.34 -12.30 12.00
CA ALA A 94 0.12 -12.29 12.80
C ALA A 94 0.43 -12.12 14.29
N ALA A 95 1.36 -12.90 14.82
CA ALA A 95 1.77 -12.80 16.21
C ALA A 95 2.45 -11.47 16.50
N ALA A 96 3.27 -10.95 15.58
CA ALA A 96 3.94 -9.67 15.75
C ALA A 96 2.93 -8.51 15.80
N ALA A 97 1.94 -8.49 14.92
CA ALA A 97 0.89 -7.48 14.90
C ALA A 97 0.00 -7.54 16.15
N ALA A 98 -0.41 -8.74 16.54
CA ALA A 98 -1.20 -8.96 17.74
C ALA A 98 -0.48 -8.45 18.99
N SER A 99 0.76 -8.87 19.18
CA SER A 99 1.57 -8.46 20.34
C SER A 99 1.77 -6.95 20.39
N ALA A 100 2.05 -6.31 19.26
CA ALA A 100 2.21 -4.87 19.20
C ALA A 100 0.92 -4.12 19.60
N LEU A 101 -0.23 -4.58 19.12
CA LEU A 101 -1.53 -4.01 19.49
C LEU A 101 -1.84 -4.19 20.98
N GLU A 102 -1.56 -5.38 21.53
CA GLU A 102 -1.76 -5.65 22.97
C GLU A 102 -0.85 -4.77 23.84
N GLU A 103 0.42 -4.61 23.47
CA GLU A 103 1.37 -3.71 24.15
C GLU A 103 0.93 -2.24 24.08
N ALA A 104 0.25 -1.84 23.02
CA ALA A 104 -0.35 -0.51 22.89
C ALA A 104 -1.69 -0.34 23.62
N GLY A 105 -2.14 -1.37 24.33
CA GLY A 105 -3.36 -1.32 25.15
C GLY A 105 -4.64 -1.68 24.42
N PHE A 106 -4.54 -2.29 23.25
CA PHE A 106 -5.68 -2.90 22.58
C PHE A 106 -5.93 -4.29 23.14
N ALA A 107 -7.18 -4.66 23.30
CA ALA A 107 -7.58 -6.01 23.67
C ALA A 107 -8.26 -6.71 22.48
N GLU A 108 -8.01 -8.00 22.34
CA GLU A 108 -8.74 -8.78 21.35
C GLU A 108 -10.23 -8.80 21.68
N ASP A 109 -11.04 -8.43 20.70
CA ASP A 109 -12.49 -8.43 20.83
C ASP A 109 -13.04 -9.82 20.49
N THR A 110 -13.31 -10.59 21.54
CA THR A 110 -13.86 -11.94 21.43
C THR A 110 -15.39 -11.96 21.30
N SER A 111 -16.05 -10.82 21.20
CA SER A 111 -17.50 -10.71 21.05
C SER A 111 -17.98 -11.22 19.67
N MET A 112 -17.10 -11.17 18.68
CA MET A 112 -17.35 -11.75 17.35
C MET A 112 -16.99 -13.24 17.34
N THR A 113 -17.92 -14.04 16.85
CA THR A 113 -17.64 -15.48 16.62
C THR A 113 -16.73 -15.67 15.42
N GLN A 114 -16.06 -16.83 15.34
CA GLN A 114 -15.24 -17.17 14.17
C GLN A 114 -16.06 -17.10 12.87
N GLU A 115 -17.29 -17.60 12.88
CA GLU A 115 -18.19 -17.54 11.71
C GLU A 115 -18.48 -16.09 11.27
N GLN A 116 -18.57 -15.14 12.20
CA GLN A 116 -18.78 -13.74 11.87
C GLN A 116 -17.51 -13.12 11.29
N ARG A 117 -16.33 -13.47 11.78
CA ARG A 117 -15.02 -13.07 11.23
C ARG A 117 -14.83 -13.62 9.82
N ASP A 118 -15.11 -14.89 9.63
CA ASP A 118 -15.04 -15.56 8.33
C ASP A 118 -16.00 -14.93 7.30
N ALA A 119 -17.18 -14.48 7.75
CA ALA A 119 -18.13 -13.77 6.89
C ALA A 119 -17.60 -12.40 6.44
N LEU A 120 -16.80 -11.71 7.27
CA LEU A 120 -16.18 -10.41 6.90
C LEU A 120 -15.05 -10.58 5.87
N THR A 121 -14.33 -11.68 5.91
CA THR A 121 -13.16 -11.94 5.07
C THR A 121 -13.43 -12.93 3.94
N GLY A 122 -14.66 -13.47 3.84
CA GLY A 122 -14.98 -14.53 2.89
C GLY A 122 -14.37 -15.87 3.27
N GLY A 123 -13.93 -16.06 4.52
CA GLY A 123 -13.34 -17.30 5.03
C GLY A 123 -11.97 -17.66 4.48
N GLN A 124 -11.28 -16.69 3.85
CA GLN A 124 -9.98 -16.93 3.20
C GLN A 124 -8.81 -16.24 3.93
N LEU A 125 -9.10 -15.42 4.92
CA LEU A 125 -8.10 -14.67 5.68
C LEU A 125 -8.27 -14.91 7.17
N ASP A 126 -7.17 -15.04 7.88
CA ASP A 126 -7.19 -14.98 9.34
C ASP A 126 -7.51 -13.54 9.77
N ALA A 127 -8.64 -13.38 10.43
CA ALA A 127 -9.12 -12.08 10.88
C ALA A 127 -9.29 -12.06 12.40
N ASN A 128 -8.67 -11.07 13.02
CA ASN A 128 -8.83 -10.78 14.45
C ASN A 128 -9.24 -9.32 14.63
N VAL A 129 -10.08 -9.08 15.61
CA VAL A 129 -10.54 -7.73 15.95
C VAL A 129 -9.91 -7.32 17.27
N TYR A 130 -9.28 -6.17 17.27
CA TYR A 130 -8.71 -5.55 18.46
C TYR A 130 -9.42 -4.24 18.76
N SER A 131 -9.56 -3.90 20.01
CA SER A 131 -10.18 -2.62 20.37
C SER A 131 -9.61 -2.02 21.63
N ASN A 132 -9.64 -0.70 21.68
CA ASN A 132 -9.45 0.09 22.89
C ASN A 132 -10.65 1.03 23.13
N GLY A 133 -10.50 2.03 23.99
CA GLY A 133 -11.57 3.01 24.26
C GLY A 133 -11.93 3.91 23.07
N THR A 134 -11.04 4.04 22.07
CA THR A 134 -11.12 5.02 20.99
C THR A 134 -11.27 4.38 19.60
N TYR A 135 -10.60 3.25 19.37
CA TYR A 135 -10.51 2.62 18.06
C TYR A 135 -10.88 1.15 18.07
N LEU A 136 -11.35 0.70 16.92
CA LEU A 136 -11.53 -0.70 16.58
C LEU A 136 -10.58 -1.00 15.41
N VAL A 137 -9.80 -2.05 15.50
CA VAL A 137 -8.83 -2.49 14.50
C VAL A 137 -9.20 -3.89 14.04
N LEU A 138 -9.60 -4.03 12.78
CA LEU A 138 -9.70 -5.33 12.12
C LEU A 138 -8.31 -5.64 11.52
N LEU A 139 -7.68 -6.66 12.06
CA LEU A 139 -6.40 -7.17 11.60
C LEU A 139 -6.64 -8.39 10.71
N THR A 140 -6.20 -8.34 9.46
CA THR A 140 -6.21 -9.50 8.57
C THR A 140 -4.81 -9.83 8.11
N VAL A 141 -4.47 -11.11 8.07
CA VAL A 141 -3.13 -11.58 7.67
C VAL A 141 -3.27 -12.64 6.59
N GLN A 142 -2.46 -12.47 5.55
CA GLN A 142 -2.31 -13.44 4.47
C GLN A 142 -0.83 -13.55 4.10
N ASP A 143 -0.21 -14.67 4.39
CA ASP A 143 1.22 -14.90 4.21
C ASP A 143 2.05 -13.81 4.94
N SER A 144 2.82 -12.98 4.23
CA SER A 144 3.57 -11.84 4.77
C SER A 144 2.76 -10.54 4.84
N THR A 145 1.60 -10.49 4.21
CA THR A 145 0.79 -9.28 4.10
C THR A 145 -0.13 -9.12 5.30
N VAL A 146 0.01 -8.00 5.99
CA VAL A 146 -0.82 -7.60 7.14
C VAL A 146 -1.63 -6.38 6.75
N SER A 147 -2.95 -6.46 6.92
CA SER A 147 -3.85 -5.33 6.67
C SER A 147 -4.51 -4.90 7.98
N TYR A 148 -4.45 -3.62 8.24
CA TYR A 148 -5.10 -2.93 9.34
C TYR A 148 -6.27 -2.12 8.80
N THR A 149 -7.49 -2.44 9.21
CA THR A 149 -8.64 -1.57 9.01
C THR A 149 -9.00 -0.95 10.34
N VAL A 150 -8.80 0.35 10.46
CA VAL A 150 -8.97 1.13 11.69
C VAL A 150 -10.23 1.95 11.60
N THR A 151 -11.09 1.84 12.61
CA THR A 151 -12.34 2.60 12.69
C THR A 151 -12.42 3.30 14.05
N PRO A 152 -12.70 4.61 14.09
CA PRO A 152 -13.03 5.31 15.34
C PRO A 152 -14.33 4.76 15.93
N LYS A 153 -14.42 4.75 17.27
CA LYS A 153 -15.63 4.35 18.02
C LYS A 153 -16.53 5.50 18.32
#